data_616129f5d17875d5a9ce77d15e4275eb
#
_entry.id   616129f5d17875d5a9ce77d15e4275eb
#
_cell.length_a   1.000
_cell.length_b   1.000
_cell.length_c   1.000
_cell.angle_alpha   90.00
_cell.angle_beta   90.00
_cell.angle_gamma   90.00
#
_symmetry.space_group_name_H-M   'P 1'
#
loop_
_entity.id
_entity.type
_entity.pdbx_description
1 polymer ?
#
loop_
_entity_poly.entity_id
_entity_poly.type
_entity_poly.pdbx_seq_one_letter_code
_entity_poly.pdbx_strand_id
1 'polypeptide(L)'
;MKKILENIINLFKKKIQKENVDNMQEEDNTLENNDNNNEIMPESTNNIPETVIYIDNGHGNDTPGKRSPYSSKGIKPELDFYEYKWNREIANEIYNSLKGMGYDVRLLVTEDNDISLKERVNRVNKMCSQVGKDKVILVSVHSNAAGSGSEWKDARGWSAYTTKGTTKSDKLAEYLYAEAEKNFKGLKIRTDKSDGDKDWESDFYILKNTNCPAVLTENFFYDNIEDLKYILSDEGRKMVIKTHVDGIINYLNAI
;
A
#
# COMPACT_ATOMS: atom_id res chain seq x y z
N MET A 1 -11.67 -8.40 -13.71
CA MET A 1 -10.33 -8.23 -13.13
C MET A 1 -9.28 -7.80 -14.16
N LYS A 2 -8.98 -8.58 -15.21
CA LYS A 2 -7.96 -8.21 -16.24
C LYS A 2 -8.14 -6.80 -16.83
N LYS A 3 -9.37 -6.40 -17.13
CA LYS A 3 -9.72 -5.09 -17.68
C LYS A 3 -9.54 -3.92 -16.68
N ILE A 4 -9.67 -4.19 -15.38
CA ILE A 4 -9.42 -3.22 -14.30
C ILE A 4 -7.92 -2.97 -14.16
N LEU A 5 -7.12 -4.02 -14.17
CA LEU A 5 -5.65 -3.95 -14.13
C LEU A 5 -5.09 -3.18 -15.34
N GLU A 6 -5.57 -3.49 -16.55
CA GLU A 6 -5.17 -2.78 -17.76
C GLU A 6 -5.51 -1.28 -17.68
N ASN A 7 -6.66 -0.93 -17.12
CA ASN A 7 -7.06 0.47 -16.93
C ASN A 7 -6.19 1.18 -15.88
N ILE A 8 -5.83 0.51 -14.78
CA ILE A 8 -4.94 1.05 -13.75
C ILE A 8 -3.55 1.29 -14.35
N ILE A 9 -2.97 0.30 -15.00
CA ILE A 9 -1.66 0.42 -15.66
C ILE A 9 -1.66 1.54 -16.70
N ASN A 10 -2.72 1.67 -17.50
CA ASN A 10 -2.84 2.73 -18.51
C ASN A 10 -3.00 4.12 -17.89
N LEU A 11 -3.69 4.25 -16.74
CA LEU A 11 -3.79 5.50 -16.00
C LEU A 11 -2.43 5.92 -15.43
N PHE A 12 -1.66 4.98 -14.89
CA PHE A 12 -0.32 5.26 -14.39
C PHE A 12 0.66 5.64 -15.50
N LYS A 13 0.65 4.92 -16.63
CA LYS A 13 1.47 5.27 -17.81
C LYS A 13 1.13 6.67 -18.34
N LYS A 14 -0.15 7.04 -18.39
CA LYS A 14 -0.57 8.40 -18.81
C LYS A 14 -0.13 9.48 -17.82
N LYS A 15 -0.13 9.19 -16.51
CA LYS A 15 0.33 10.13 -15.47
C LYS A 15 1.82 10.38 -15.61
N ILE A 16 2.63 9.32 -15.73
CA ILE A 16 4.09 9.40 -15.95
C ILE A 16 4.40 10.18 -17.25
N GLN A 17 3.67 9.91 -18.34
CA GLN A 17 3.84 10.65 -19.60
C GLN A 17 3.49 12.14 -19.46
N LYS A 18 2.46 12.49 -18.69
CA LYS A 18 2.06 13.88 -18.45
C LYS A 18 3.09 14.63 -17.60
N GLU A 19 3.58 14.03 -16.53
CA GLU A 19 4.62 14.61 -15.66
C GLU A 19 5.93 14.83 -16.46
N ASN A 20 6.28 13.93 -17.37
CA ASN A 20 7.45 14.10 -18.25
C ASN A 20 7.24 15.22 -19.27
N VAL A 21 6.02 15.43 -19.79
CA VAL A 21 5.72 16.53 -20.74
C VAL A 21 5.69 17.87 -20.01
N ASP A 22 5.13 17.93 -18.81
CA ASP A 22 5.08 19.17 -18.01
C ASP A 22 6.50 19.59 -17.58
N ASN A 23 7.40 18.66 -17.24
CA ASN A 23 8.82 18.93 -16.95
C ASN A 23 9.60 19.39 -18.20
N MET A 24 9.29 18.86 -19.40
CA MET A 24 9.94 19.29 -20.64
C MET A 24 9.52 20.72 -21.06
N GLN A 25 8.33 21.18 -20.66
CA GLN A 25 7.86 22.56 -20.97
C GLN A 25 8.46 23.61 -20.04
N GLU A 26 8.92 23.25 -18.84
CA GLU A 26 9.65 24.16 -17.94
C GLU A 26 11.12 24.35 -18.34
N GLU A 27 11.76 23.36 -18.99
CA GLU A 27 13.15 23.48 -19.47
C GLU A 27 13.29 24.25 -20.80
N ASP A 28 12.25 24.31 -21.63
CA ASP A 28 12.32 24.94 -22.97
C ASP A 28 12.25 26.48 -22.95
N ASN A 29 12.02 27.09 -21.79
CA ASN A 29 11.94 28.55 -21.66
C ASN A 29 13.30 29.24 -21.30
N THR A 30 14.42 28.54 -21.30
CA THR A 30 15.71 29.12 -20.86
C THR A 30 16.87 29.07 -21.85
N LEU A 31 16.72 28.56 -23.08
CA LEU A 31 17.84 28.48 -24.02
C LEU A 31 17.44 28.91 -25.46
N GLU A 32 17.58 30.20 -25.77
CA GLU A 32 17.96 30.65 -27.09
C GLU A 32 19.49 30.83 -27.20
N ASN A 33 20.07 30.19 -28.23
CA ASN A 33 21.41 30.30 -28.82
C ASN A 33 22.48 29.29 -28.41
N ASN A 34 22.77 28.32 -29.24
CA ASN A 34 23.95 28.19 -30.11
C ASN A 34 24.21 26.73 -30.59
N ASP A 35 24.32 26.62 -31.94
CA ASP A 35 25.17 25.73 -32.75
C ASP A 35 25.38 24.25 -32.44
N ASN A 36 24.91 23.45 -33.45
CA ASN A 36 25.50 22.22 -33.99
C ASN A 36 26.36 21.32 -33.04
N ASN A 37 25.74 20.28 -32.53
CA ASN A 37 26.38 18.98 -32.39
C ASN A 37 25.32 17.87 -32.37
N ASN A 38 25.59 16.80 -33.10
CA ASN A 38 24.82 15.56 -33.12
C ASN A 38 24.90 14.89 -31.74
N GLU A 39 24.07 15.32 -30.77
CA GLU A 39 23.94 14.65 -29.49
C GLU A 39 22.83 13.61 -29.58
N ILE A 40 23.22 12.37 -29.42
CA ILE A 40 22.38 11.21 -29.11
C ILE A 40 21.53 11.60 -27.89
N MET A 41 20.23 11.79 -28.12
CA MET A 41 19.26 12.01 -27.05
C MET A 41 19.48 10.91 -25.98
N PRO A 42 19.70 11.24 -24.71
CA PRO A 42 19.77 10.22 -23.69
C PRO A 42 18.40 9.53 -23.61
N GLU A 43 18.36 8.23 -23.84
CA GLU A 43 17.23 7.40 -23.41
C GLU A 43 16.91 7.81 -21.97
N SER A 44 15.70 8.30 -21.72
CA SER A 44 15.23 8.55 -20.36
C SER A 44 15.15 7.18 -19.66
N THR A 45 16.26 6.76 -19.10
CA THR A 45 16.27 5.64 -18.16
C THR A 45 15.49 6.11 -16.95
N ASN A 46 14.22 5.75 -16.87
CA ASN A 46 13.48 5.81 -15.62
C ASN A 46 14.31 5.01 -14.61
N ASN A 47 15.06 5.70 -13.77
CA ASN A 47 15.93 5.10 -12.77
C ASN A 47 15.00 4.56 -11.64
N ILE A 48 14.43 3.36 -11.87
CA ILE A 48 13.65 2.67 -10.84
C ILE A 48 14.59 2.35 -9.70
N PRO A 49 14.30 2.81 -8.47
CA PRO A 49 15.16 2.57 -7.31
C PRO A 49 15.39 1.07 -7.09
N GLU A 50 16.64 0.69 -6.76
CA GLU A 50 17.04 -0.70 -6.42
C GLU A 50 16.49 -1.11 -5.03
N THR A 51 15.23 -0.85 -4.74
CA THR A 51 14.60 -1.18 -3.46
C THR A 51 13.70 -2.37 -3.62
N VAL A 52 13.87 -3.38 -2.76
CA VAL A 52 12.98 -4.54 -2.67
C VAL A 52 11.75 -4.17 -1.86
N ILE A 53 10.57 -4.31 -2.47
CA ILE A 53 9.29 -4.00 -1.86
C ILE A 53 8.63 -5.31 -1.44
N TYR A 54 8.39 -5.51 -0.15
CA TYR A 54 7.53 -6.58 0.33
C TYR A 54 6.11 -6.09 0.56
N ILE A 55 5.15 -6.79 -0.05
CA ILE A 55 3.71 -6.63 0.24
C ILE A 55 3.28 -7.84 1.06
N ASP A 56 2.88 -7.59 2.31
CA ASP A 56 2.34 -8.60 3.20
C ASP A 56 0.80 -8.56 3.15
N ASN A 57 0.20 -9.72 2.97
CA ASN A 57 -1.24 -9.90 3.05
C ASN A 57 -1.60 -10.50 4.41
N GLY A 58 -2.15 -9.71 5.31
CA GLY A 58 -2.49 -10.17 6.66
C GLY A 58 -3.37 -11.42 6.70
N HIS A 59 -3.12 -12.26 7.69
CA HIS A 59 -3.89 -13.49 7.98
C HIS A 59 -3.77 -14.62 6.95
N GLY A 60 -4.46 -15.73 7.21
CA GLY A 60 -4.61 -16.90 6.36
C GLY A 60 -6.05 -17.43 6.40
N ASN A 61 -6.33 -18.44 5.59
CA ASN A 61 -7.66 -19.05 5.49
C ASN A 61 -8.10 -19.76 6.79
N ASP A 62 -7.14 -20.08 7.64
CA ASP A 62 -7.29 -20.74 8.94
C ASP A 62 -7.24 -19.76 10.13
N THR A 63 -7.07 -18.44 9.91
CA THR A 63 -7.12 -17.43 10.97
C THR A 63 -8.55 -17.29 11.49
N PRO A 64 -8.82 -17.57 12.79
CA PRO A 64 -10.19 -17.51 13.31
C PRO A 64 -10.73 -16.07 13.38
N GLY A 65 -12.02 -15.91 13.15
CA GLY A 65 -12.76 -14.69 13.49
C GLY A 65 -12.68 -13.57 12.47
N LYS A 66 -11.65 -13.36 11.73
CA LYS A 66 -11.37 -12.24 10.84
C LYS A 66 -12.35 -12.10 9.65
N ARG A 67 -13.63 -11.77 9.97
CA ARG A 67 -14.74 -11.71 9.02
C ARG A 67 -15.84 -10.77 9.47
N SER A 68 -16.68 -10.29 8.52
CA SER A 68 -17.81 -9.42 8.82
C SER A 68 -18.87 -10.10 9.70
N PRO A 69 -19.71 -9.33 10.41
CA PRO A 69 -20.80 -9.89 11.22
C PRO A 69 -21.80 -10.73 10.43
N TYR A 70 -22.01 -10.44 9.14
CA TYR A 70 -22.89 -11.23 8.29
C TYR A 70 -22.27 -12.55 7.85
N SER A 71 -20.99 -12.58 7.54
CA SER A 71 -20.26 -13.82 7.26
C SER A 71 -20.34 -14.79 8.43
N SER A 72 -20.30 -14.28 9.68
CA SER A 72 -20.46 -15.07 10.89
C SER A 72 -21.83 -15.72 11.02
N LYS A 73 -22.87 -15.12 10.42
CA LYS A 73 -24.30 -15.54 10.54
C LYS A 73 -24.85 -16.13 9.25
N GLY A 74 -24.07 -16.14 8.14
CA GLY A 74 -24.55 -16.58 6.83
C GLY A 74 -25.68 -15.71 6.25
N ILE A 75 -25.72 -14.42 6.60
CA ILE A 75 -26.75 -13.46 6.18
C ILE A 75 -26.15 -12.47 5.20
N LYS A 76 -26.91 -12.10 4.15
CA LYS A 76 -26.52 -11.13 3.12
C LYS A 76 -25.20 -11.47 2.44
N PRO A 77 -25.17 -12.37 1.45
CA PRO A 77 -23.98 -12.77 0.71
C PRO A 77 -23.20 -11.59 0.08
N GLU A 78 -23.90 -10.50 -0.26
CA GLU A 78 -23.30 -9.28 -0.81
C GLU A 78 -22.41 -8.51 0.18
N LEU A 79 -22.48 -8.82 1.47
CA LEU A 79 -21.65 -8.29 2.53
C LEU A 79 -20.77 -9.37 3.18
N ASP A 80 -20.61 -10.50 2.48
CA ASP A 80 -19.70 -11.55 2.93
C ASP A 80 -18.25 -11.09 2.78
N PHE A 81 -17.51 -11.14 3.89
CA PHE A 81 -16.15 -10.64 3.96
C PHE A 81 -15.31 -11.50 4.88
N TYR A 82 -14.20 -11.96 4.35
CA TYR A 82 -13.11 -12.59 5.08
C TYR A 82 -11.84 -11.78 4.85
N GLU A 83 -11.26 -11.27 5.94
CA GLU A 83 -10.13 -10.34 5.88
C GLU A 83 -8.95 -10.93 5.10
N TYR A 84 -8.56 -12.19 5.36
CA TYR A 84 -7.45 -12.85 4.65
C TYR A 84 -7.66 -12.87 3.13
N LYS A 85 -8.89 -13.11 2.69
CA LYS A 85 -9.21 -13.22 1.26
C LYS A 85 -9.10 -11.85 0.57
N TRP A 86 -9.70 -10.84 1.20
CA TRP A 86 -9.65 -9.48 0.70
C TRP A 86 -8.22 -8.93 0.71
N ASN A 87 -7.46 -9.12 1.80
CA ASN A 87 -6.07 -8.69 1.89
C ASN A 87 -5.22 -9.30 0.76
N ARG A 88 -5.44 -10.58 0.43
CA ARG A 88 -4.73 -11.25 -0.68
C ARG A 88 -5.10 -10.66 -2.03
N GLU A 89 -6.39 -10.40 -2.27
CA GLU A 89 -6.85 -9.77 -3.51
C GLU A 89 -6.18 -8.40 -3.69
N ILE A 90 -6.19 -7.55 -2.67
CA ILE A 90 -5.56 -6.22 -2.71
C ILE A 90 -4.04 -6.31 -2.86
N ALA A 91 -3.38 -7.12 -2.05
CA ALA A 91 -1.92 -7.29 -2.10
C ALA A 91 -1.44 -7.80 -3.47
N ASN A 92 -2.17 -8.73 -4.08
CA ASN A 92 -1.87 -9.22 -5.43
C ASN A 92 -2.00 -8.12 -6.49
N GLU A 93 -3.02 -7.27 -6.40
CA GLU A 93 -3.21 -6.17 -7.36
C GLU A 93 -2.15 -5.07 -7.20
N ILE A 94 -1.74 -4.76 -5.94
CA ILE A 94 -0.60 -3.87 -5.66
C ILE A 94 0.69 -4.47 -6.25
N TYR A 95 0.96 -5.75 -5.98
CA TYR A 95 2.11 -6.49 -6.51
C TYR A 95 2.12 -6.44 -8.06
N ASN A 96 1.01 -6.79 -8.71
CA ASN A 96 0.92 -6.80 -10.17
C ASN A 96 1.14 -5.41 -10.77
N SER A 97 0.60 -4.37 -10.13
CA SER A 97 0.75 -2.99 -10.57
C SER A 97 2.21 -2.53 -10.50
N LEU A 98 2.87 -2.70 -9.36
CA LEU A 98 4.28 -2.34 -9.17
C LEU A 98 5.21 -3.18 -10.06
N LYS A 99 4.96 -4.49 -10.16
CA LYS A 99 5.72 -5.40 -11.01
C LYS A 99 5.62 -5.02 -12.49
N GLY A 100 4.41 -4.66 -12.95
CA GLY A 100 4.16 -4.18 -14.31
C GLY A 100 4.86 -2.87 -14.65
N MET A 101 5.27 -2.09 -13.65
CA MET A 101 6.08 -0.87 -13.77
C MET A 101 7.59 -1.13 -13.65
N GLY A 102 8.02 -2.36 -13.36
CA GLY A 102 9.42 -2.76 -13.30
C GLY A 102 10.05 -2.76 -11.90
N TYR A 103 9.29 -2.46 -10.83
CA TYR A 103 9.81 -2.50 -9.45
C TYR A 103 10.13 -3.94 -9.00
N ASP A 104 11.16 -4.11 -8.14
CA ASP A 104 11.41 -5.39 -7.45
C ASP A 104 10.44 -5.55 -6.28
N VAL A 105 9.25 -6.02 -6.58
CA VAL A 105 8.18 -6.26 -5.61
C VAL A 105 7.95 -7.74 -5.39
N ARG A 106 7.67 -8.12 -4.16
CA ARG A 106 7.49 -9.52 -3.72
C ARG A 106 6.30 -9.64 -2.78
N LEU A 107 5.49 -10.67 -2.97
CA LEU A 107 4.51 -11.06 -1.97
C LEU A 107 5.23 -11.75 -0.82
N LEU A 108 4.96 -11.31 0.41
CA LEU A 108 5.60 -11.88 1.60
C LEU A 108 5.04 -13.28 1.92
N VAL A 109 3.73 -13.47 1.70
CA VAL A 109 3.02 -14.72 1.94
C VAL A 109 2.32 -15.14 0.65
N THR A 110 2.66 -16.33 0.15
CA THR A 110 2.07 -16.97 -1.03
C THR A 110 1.23 -18.20 -0.66
N GLU A 111 1.32 -18.62 0.59
CA GLU A 111 0.59 -19.76 1.14
C GLU A 111 -0.87 -19.36 1.46
N ASP A 112 -1.77 -20.33 1.42
CA ASP A 112 -3.18 -20.13 1.76
C ASP A 112 -3.42 -20.03 3.28
N ASN A 113 -2.67 -20.81 4.07
CA ASN A 113 -2.75 -20.81 5.52
C ASN A 113 -2.04 -19.59 6.14
N ASP A 114 -2.31 -19.33 7.41
CA ASP A 114 -1.68 -18.24 8.15
C ASP A 114 -0.22 -18.57 8.47
N ILE A 115 0.68 -17.78 7.93
CA ILE A 115 2.11 -17.87 8.24
C ILE A 115 2.38 -17.05 9.50
N SER A 116 3.08 -17.66 10.46
CA SER A 116 3.36 -17.00 11.74
C SER A 116 4.06 -15.65 11.54
N LEU A 117 3.76 -14.69 12.41
CA LEU A 117 4.40 -13.36 12.39
C LEU A 117 5.93 -13.46 12.44
N LYS A 118 6.46 -14.41 13.20
CA LYS A 118 7.91 -14.67 13.28
C LYS A 118 8.49 -15.08 11.94
N GLU A 119 7.80 -15.96 11.21
CA GLU A 119 8.27 -16.41 9.89
C GLU A 119 8.17 -15.27 8.87
N ARG A 120 7.09 -14.46 8.88
CA ARG A 120 6.98 -13.26 8.03
C ARG A 120 8.15 -12.32 8.24
N VAL A 121 8.47 -11.99 9.50
CA VAL A 121 9.63 -11.17 9.88
C VAL A 121 10.95 -11.79 9.42
N ASN A 122 11.13 -13.11 9.61
CA ASN A 122 12.35 -13.80 9.18
C ASN A 122 12.59 -13.67 7.67
N ARG A 123 11.54 -13.79 6.85
CA ARG A 123 11.62 -13.64 5.38
C ARG A 123 12.11 -12.25 4.98
N VAL A 124 11.54 -11.20 5.57
CA VAL A 124 11.94 -9.81 5.30
C VAL A 124 13.35 -9.56 5.80
N ASN A 125 13.67 -9.93 7.04
CA ASN A 125 14.98 -9.69 7.64
C ASN A 125 16.11 -10.45 6.94
N LYS A 126 15.81 -11.62 6.38
CA LYS A 126 16.75 -12.34 5.50
C LYS A 126 17.12 -11.51 4.28
N MET A 127 16.15 -10.84 3.65
CA MET A 127 16.42 -9.94 2.54
C MET A 127 17.21 -8.71 3.00
N CYS A 128 16.86 -8.11 4.13
CA CYS A 128 17.58 -6.99 4.71
C CYS A 128 19.08 -7.31 4.94
N SER A 129 19.37 -8.56 5.35
CA SER A 129 20.78 -8.98 5.54
C SER A 129 21.52 -9.24 4.23
N GLN A 130 20.82 -9.49 3.13
CA GLN A 130 21.45 -9.73 1.81
C GLN A 130 21.73 -8.43 1.04
N VAL A 131 20.81 -7.47 1.06
CA VAL A 131 20.88 -6.26 0.23
C VAL A 131 21.06 -4.97 1.03
N GLY A 132 20.96 -5.04 2.37
CA GLY A 132 20.94 -3.90 3.27
C GLY A 132 19.51 -3.48 3.65
N LYS A 133 19.32 -3.15 4.93
CA LYS A 133 18.00 -2.81 5.49
C LYS A 133 17.38 -1.54 4.86
N ASP A 134 18.20 -0.64 4.37
CA ASP A 134 17.76 0.61 3.74
C ASP A 134 17.34 0.42 2.27
N LYS A 135 17.58 -0.77 1.70
CA LYS A 135 17.14 -1.18 0.37
C LYS A 135 15.95 -2.15 0.40
N VAL A 136 15.24 -2.20 1.50
CA VAL A 136 14.04 -3.03 1.65
C VAL A 136 12.95 -2.20 2.31
N ILE A 137 11.71 -2.35 1.90
CA ILE A 137 10.53 -1.83 2.60
C ILE A 137 9.48 -2.91 2.75
N LEU A 138 8.64 -2.79 3.78
CA LEU A 138 7.49 -3.66 4.03
C LEU A 138 6.21 -2.84 4.14
N VAL A 139 5.18 -3.23 3.38
CA VAL A 139 3.81 -2.73 3.55
C VAL A 139 2.89 -3.90 3.82
N SER A 140 2.31 -3.94 5.02
CA SER A 140 1.36 -4.97 5.45
C SER A 140 -0.07 -4.49 5.27
N VAL A 141 -0.86 -5.21 4.49
CA VAL A 141 -2.22 -4.85 4.11
C VAL A 141 -3.23 -5.58 4.98
N HIS A 142 -4.04 -4.83 5.70
CA HIS A 142 -5.09 -5.29 6.60
C HIS A 142 -6.39 -4.51 6.40
N SER A 143 -7.48 -5.00 6.98
CA SER A 143 -8.74 -4.27 7.18
C SER A 143 -9.14 -4.37 8.64
N ASN A 144 -9.51 -3.25 9.25
CA ASN A 144 -9.70 -3.10 10.69
C ASN A 144 -11.02 -3.71 11.19
N ALA A 145 -11.08 -3.94 12.51
CA ALA A 145 -12.31 -4.22 13.24
C ALA A 145 -12.27 -3.59 14.63
N ALA A 146 -13.38 -3.02 15.06
CA ALA A 146 -13.53 -2.48 16.41
C ALA A 146 -14.02 -3.52 17.43
N GLY A 147 -14.48 -4.67 16.95
CA GLY A 147 -15.00 -5.75 17.78
C GLY A 147 -14.49 -7.13 17.35
N SER A 148 -15.17 -8.18 17.82
CA SER A 148 -14.82 -9.58 17.52
C SER A 148 -15.38 -10.09 16.17
N GLY A 149 -16.01 -9.23 15.36
CA GLY A 149 -16.64 -9.60 14.09
C GLY A 149 -18.04 -10.25 14.23
N SER A 150 -18.65 -10.20 15.42
CA SER A 150 -20.01 -10.73 15.65
C SER A 150 -21.11 -9.68 15.56
N GLU A 151 -20.78 -8.39 15.67
CA GLU A 151 -21.70 -7.26 15.70
C GLU A 151 -21.15 -6.09 14.88
N TRP A 152 -22.08 -5.29 14.33
CA TRP A 152 -21.73 -4.03 13.68
C TRP A 152 -21.28 -2.99 14.70
N LYS A 153 -20.28 -2.18 14.32
CA LYS A 153 -19.68 -1.13 15.15
C LYS A 153 -19.70 0.21 14.42
N ASP A 154 -19.57 1.29 15.21
CA ASP A 154 -19.58 2.67 14.68
C ASP A 154 -18.18 3.16 14.26
N ALA A 155 -17.11 2.52 14.75
CA ALA A 155 -15.75 2.86 14.36
C ALA A 155 -15.56 2.66 12.86
N ARG A 156 -14.90 3.63 12.20
CA ARG A 156 -14.73 3.64 10.75
C ARG A 156 -13.50 4.43 10.32
N GLY A 157 -13.08 4.22 9.08
CA GLY A 157 -12.05 5.00 8.41
C GLY A 157 -10.74 4.26 8.19
N TRP A 158 -9.91 4.85 7.35
CA TRP A 158 -8.58 4.36 6.99
C TRP A 158 -7.51 4.86 7.98
N SER A 159 -6.49 4.07 8.25
CA SER A 159 -5.32 4.44 9.05
C SER A 159 -4.09 3.64 8.66
N ALA A 160 -2.90 4.14 9.01
CA ALA A 160 -1.65 3.41 8.93
C ALA A 160 -0.95 3.41 10.30
N TYR A 161 -0.15 2.39 10.52
CA TYR A 161 0.57 2.14 11.77
C TYR A 161 2.05 1.95 11.51
N THR A 162 2.87 2.53 12.40
CA THR A 162 4.30 2.30 12.49
C THR A 162 4.69 1.84 13.89
N THR A 163 5.98 1.68 14.15
CA THR A 163 6.48 1.43 15.50
C THR A 163 6.76 2.76 16.20
N LYS A 164 6.84 2.73 17.55
CA LYS A 164 7.12 3.92 18.35
C LYS A 164 8.43 4.61 18.01
N GLY A 165 8.40 5.94 18.05
CA GLY A 165 9.54 6.82 17.85
C GLY A 165 9.79 7.17 16.39
N THR A 166 10.51 8.26 16.14
CA THR A 166 10.77 8.77 14.80
C THR A 166 11.69 7.84 14.00
N THR A 167 11.15 7.21 12.97
CA THR A 167 11.83 6.22 12.14
C THR A 167 11.66 6.51 10.64
N LYS A 168 12.31 5.73 9.77
CA LYS A 168 12.06 5.81 8.32
C LYS A 168 10.66 5.28 7.93
N SER A 169 10.00 4.54 8.82
CA SER A 169 8.65 4.03 8.61
C SER A 169 7.63 5.16 8.57
N ASP A 170 7.80 6.19 9.42
CA ASP A 170 6.90 7.34 9.50
C ASP A 170 6.91 8.11 8.17
N LYS A 171 8.09 8.23 7.54
CA LYS A 171 8.18 8.83 6.20
C LYS A 171 7.42 8.01 5.16
N LEU A 172 7.49 6.68 5.18
CA LEU A 172 6.69 5.82 4.29
C LEU A 172 5.20 5.97 4.59
N ALA A 173 4.81 6.01 5.87
CA ALA A 173 3.42 6.22 6.29
C ALA A 173 2.91 7.60 5.83
N GLU A 174 3.70 8.66 5.91
CA GLU A 174 3.35 10.01 5.45
C GLU A 174 2.96 10.02 3.96
N TYR A 175 3.72 9.35 3.09
CA TYR A 175 3.37 9.24 1.67
C TYR A 175 2.09 8.44 1.44
N LEU A 176 1.85 7.37 2.21
CA LEU A 176 0.60 6.62 2.16
C LEU A 176 -0.59 7.47 2.63
N TYR A 177 -0.43 8.27 3.71
CA TYR A 177 -1.44 9.22 4.17
C TYR A 177 -1.74 10.30 3.13
N ALA A 178 -0.73 10.84 2.48
CA ALA A 178 -0.91 11.85 1.44
C ALA A 178 -1.77 11.32 0.27
N GLU A 179 -1.55 10.08 -0.14
CA GLU A 179 -2.37 9.46 -1.18
C GLU A 179 -3.76 9.03 -0.65
N ALA A 180 -3.87 8.59 0.60
CA ALA A 180 -5.16 8.29 1.22
C ALA A 180 -6.06 9.53 1.27
N GLU A 181 -5.53 10.69 1.66
CA GLU A 181 -6.26 11.96 1.68
C GLU A 181 -6.75 12.40 0.28
N LYS A 182 -6.01 12.08 -0.78
CA LYS A 182 -6.42 12.34 -2.17
C LYS A 182 -7.49 11.37 -2.66
N ASN A 183 -7.31 10.07 -2.39
CA ASN A 183 -8.10 9.02 -2.98
C ASN A 183 -9.39 8.72 -2.19
N PHE A 184 -9.43 8.99 -0.88
CA PHE A 184 -10.59 8.74 -0.01
C PHE A 184 -11.33 10.02 0.36
N LYS A 185 -11.49 10.95 -0.62
CA LYS A 185 -12.21 12.21 -0.38
C LYS A 185 -13.63 11.96 0.14
N GLY A 186 -13.95 12.64 1.25
CA GLY A 186 -15.26 12.51 1.91
C GLY A 186 -15.39 11.30 2.83
N LEU A 187 -14.39 10.42 2.87
CA LEU A 187 -14.30 9.32 3.82
C LEU A 187 -13.43 9.68 5.02
N LYS A 188 -13.57 8.95 6.10
CA LYS A 188 -12.81 9.22 7.32
C LYS A 188 -11.37 8.70 7.18
N ILE A 189 -10.41 9.58 7.36
CA ILE A 189 -9.01 9.24 7.61
C ILE A 189 -8.77 9.40 9.11
N ARG A 190 -8.25 8.36 9.74
CA ARG A 190 -7.92 8.34 11.16
C ARG A 190 -6.45 8.66 11.31
N THR A 191 -6.15 9.63 12.17
CA THR A 191 -4.78 10.05 12.46
C THR A 191 -4.55 10.10 13.96
N ASP A 192 -3.33 9.81 14.40
CA ASP A 192 -2.83 10.17 15.70
C ASP A 192 -1.77 11.29 15.53
N LYS A 193 -1.97 12.40 16.20
CA LYS A 193 -1.05 13.56 16.12
C LYS A 193 -0.36 13.84 17.45
N SER A 194 -0.36 12.85 18.33
CA SER A 194 0.16 13.02 19.69
C SER A 194 1.68 13.20 19.74
N ASP A 195 2.38 12.70 18.73
CA ASP A 195 3.85 12.77 18.60
C ASP A 195 4.34 13.67 17.45
N GLY A 196 3.43 14.18 16.62
CA GLY A 196 3.71 15.21 15.60
C GLY A 196 3.50 14.78 14.17
N ASP A 197 3.20 13.51 13.90
CA ASP A 197 2.85 12.99 12.58
C ASP A 197 1.40 12.47 12.48
N LYS A 198 1.06 11.61 11.51
CA LYS A 198 -0.32 11.19 11.27
C LYS A 198 -0.56 9.73 11.59
N ASP A 199 0.46 8.92 11.59
CA ASP A 199 0.30 7.50 11.78
C ASP A 199 0.07 7.13 13.25
N TRP A 200 -0.41 5.92 13.45
CA TRP A 200 -0.65 5.37 14.76
C TRP A 200 0.54 4.52 15.16
N GLU A 201 1.11 4.80 16.31
CA GLU A 201 2.17 3.97 16.85
C GLU A 201 1.64 2.72 17.53
N SER A 202 2.17 1.56 17.14
CA SER A 202 1.80 0.29 17.74
C SER A 202 2.96 -0.70 17.77
N ASP A 203 3.08 -1.46 18.87
CA ASP A 203 4.04 -2.55 19.02
C ASP A 203 3.61 -3.83 18.26
N PHE A 204 3.01 -3.68 17.08
CA PHE A 204 2.69 -4.84 16.23
C PHE A 204 3.96 -5.63 15.91
N TYR A 205 3.90 -6.95 16.11
CA TYR A 205 5.08 -7.81 16.01
C TYR A 205 5.80 -7.65 14.66
N ILE A 206 5.03 -7.57 13.56
CA ILE A 206 5.58 -7.44 12.22
C ILE A 206 6.29 -6.11 11.99
N LEU A 207 5.82 -5.03 12.61
CA LEU A 207 6.46 -3.72 12.53
C LEU A 207 7.71 -3.66 13.42
N LYS A 208 7.58 -4.07 14.68
CA LYS A 208 8.61 -3.94 15.71
C LYS A 208 9.84 -4.79 15.41
N ASN A 209 9.68 -5.97 14.81
CA ASN A 209 10.76 -6.94 14.61
C ASN A 209 11.31 -6.95 13.18
N THR A 210 10.76 -6.16 12.27
CA THR A 210 11.29 -6.00 10.92
C THR A 210 12.39 -4.93 10.90
N ASN A 211 13.52 -5.23 10.24
CA ASN A 211 14.71 -4.38 10.27
C ASN A 211 14.66 -3.21 9.27
N CYS A 212 13.79 -3.24 8.29
CA CYS A 212 13.60 -2.18 7.30
C CYS A 212 12.41 -1.27 7.65
N PRO A 213 12.22 -0.14 6.95
CA PRO A 213 10.99 0.63 7.04
C PRO A 213 9.77 -0.24 6.81
N ALA A 214 8.82 -0.22 7.76
CA ALA A 214 7.65 -1.09 7.76
C ALA A 214 6.40 -0.32 8.18
N VAL A 215 5.32 -0.43 7.40
CA VAL A 215 4.01 0.17 7.66
C VAL A 215 2.93 -0.90 7.56
N LEU A 216 1.97 -0.87 8.48
CA LEU A 216 0.75 -1.65 8.40
C LEU A 216 -0.42 -0.71 8.11
N THR A 217 -1.18 -0.99 7.07
CA THR A 217 -2.38 -0.22 6.73
C THR A 217 -3.64 -0.95 7.17
N GLU A 218 -4.54 -0.22 7.80
CA GLU A 218 -5.88 -0.67 8.17
C GLU A 218 -6.89 -0.01 7.23
N ASN A 219 -7.27 -0.76 6.21
CA ASN A 219 -8.07 -0.26 5.11
C ASN A 219 -9.57 -0.33 5.46
N PHE A 220 -10.02 0.62 6.27
CA PHE A 220 -11.39 0.72 6.74
C PHE A 220 -11.79 -0.44 7.69
N PHE A 221 -13.03 -0.40 8.19
CA PHE A 221 -13.52 -1.36 9.19
C PHE A 221 -14.50 -2.34 8.56
N TYR A 222 -14.15 -3.64 8.57
CA TYR A 222 -15.07 -4.66 8.03
C TYR A 222 -16.26 -4.97 8.95
N ASP A 223 -16.27 -4.49 10.19
CA ASP A 223 -17.39 -4.52 11.11
C ASP A 223 -18.17 -3.18 11.18
N ASN A 224 -17.87 -2.24 10.27
CA ASN A 224 -18.71 -1.07 9.98
C ASN A 224 -19.36 -1.23 8.61
N ILE A 225 -20.68 -1.08 8.55
CA ILE A 225 -21.45 -1.41 7.34
C ILE A 225 -21.15 -0.49 6.15
N GLU A 226 -20.88 0.79 6.41
CA GLU A 226 -20.58 1.75 5.34
C GLU A 226 -19.15 1.57 4.81
N ASP A 227 -18.19 1.35 5.70
CA ASP A 227 -16.81 1.04 5.34
C ASP A 227 -16.74 -0.28 4.56
N LEU A 228 -17.46 -1.31 5.03
CA LEU A 228 -17.50 -2.61 4.35
C LEU A 228 -18.06 -2.52 2.94
N LYS A 229 -19.20 -1.81 2.76
CA LYS A 229 -19.76 -1.59 1.42
C LYS A 229 -18.76 -0.90 0.50
N TYR A 230 -18.02 0.07 1.04
CA TYR A 230 -17.01 0.78 0.27
C TYR A 230 -15.88 -0.14 -0.17
N ILE A 231 -15.23 -0.87 0.75
CA ILE A 231 -14.09 -1.74 0.39
C ILE A 231 -14.49 -2.95 -0.47
N LEU A 232 -15.75 -3.35 -0.47
CA LEU A 232 -16.27 -4.38 -1.36
C LEU A 232 -16.62 -3.85 -2.76
N SER A 233 -16.80 -2.54 -2.92
CA SER A 233 -17.08 -1.94 -4.22
C SER A 233 -15.83 -1.93 -5.12
N ASP A 234 -16.04 -1.92 -6.45
CA ASP A 234 -14.95 -1.80 -7.42
C ASP A 234 -14.18 -0.48 -7.24
N GLU A 235 -14.87 0.62 -6.93
CA GLU A 235 -14.26 1.91 -6.66
C GLU A 235 -13.41 1.88 -5.40
N GLY A 236 -13.91 1.33 -4.29
CA GLY A 236 -13.17 1.21 -3.04
C GLY A 236 -11.90 0.37 -3.19
N ARG A 237 -12.00 -0.80 -3.84
CA ARG A 237 -10.84 -1.65 -4.15
C ARG A 237 -9.80 -0.91 -4.97
N LYS A 238 -10.23 -0.25 -6.04
CA LYS A 238 -9.35 0.54 -6.92
C LYS A 238 -8.65 1.66 -6.16
N MET A 239 -9.35 2.39 -5.30
CA MET A 239 -8.77 3.49 -4.54
C MET A 239 -7.79 3.00 -3.46
N VAL A 240 -8.09 1.87 -2.80
CA VAL A 240 -7.14 1.24 -1.87
C VAL A 240 -5.86 0.82 -2.59
N ILE A 241 -5.97 0.12 -3.71
CA ILE A 241 -4.80 -0.28 -4.52
C ILE A 241 -3.99 0.94 -4.96
N LYS A 242 -4.68 1.96 -5.50
CA LYS A 242 -4.03 3.20 -5.95
C LYS A 242 -3.30 3.92 -4.82
N THR A 243 -3.88 4.01 -3.64
CA THR A 243 -3.26 4.62 -2.45
C THR A 243 -1.93 3.95 -2.10
N HIS A 244 -1.89 2.62 -2.13
CA HIS A 244 -0.65 1.89 -1.85
C HIS A 244 0.38 2.05 -2.96
N VAL A 245 -0.03 1.89 -4.21
CA VAL A 245 0.88 1.98 -5.36
C VAL A 245 1.50 3.37 -5.45
N ASP A 246 0.68 4.42 -5.46
CA ASP A 246 1.18 5.80 -5.55
C ASP A 246 2.00 6.20 -4.31
N GLY A 247 1.56 5.82 -3.10
CA GLY A 247 2.28 6.12 -1.86
C GLY A 247 3.67 5.48 -1.81
N ILE A 248 3.77 4.21 -2.23
CA ILE A 248 5.06 3.50 -2.32
C ILE A 248 5.97 4.17 -3.36
N ILE A 249 5.46 4.45 -4.56
CA ILE A 249 6.24 5.09 -5.63
C ILE A 249 6.74 6.47 -5.19
N ASN A 250 5.87 7.30 -4.62
CA ASN A 250 6.22 8.63 -4.16
C ASN A 250 7.28 8.59 -3.04
N TYR A 251 7.17 7.62 -2.12
CA TYR A 251 8.21 7.39 -1.11
C TYR A 251 9.55 7.01 -1.74
N LEU A 252 9.56 6.05 -2.66
CA LEU A 252 10.79 5.58 -3.31
C LEU A 252 11.48 6.66 -4.14
N ASN A 253 10.72 7.56 -4.76
CA ASN A 253 11.27 8.70 -5.50
C ASN A 253 11.85 9.80 -4.60
N ALA A 254 11.55 9.78 -3.30
CA ALA A 254 11.96 10.79 -2.33
C ALA A 254 13.13 10.37 -1.44
N ILE A 255 13.65 9.14 -1.60
CA ILE A 255 14.82 8.61 -0.86
C ILE A 255 16.01 8.33 -1.81
#